data_0f6f4dd16eccd89c44eb0589f7386bcc
#
_entry.id   0f6f4dd16eccd89c44eb0589f7386bcc
#
_cell.length_a   1.000
_cell.length_b   1.000
_cell.length_c   1.000
_cell.angle_alpha   90.00
_cell.angle_beta   90.00
_cell.angle_gamma   90.00
#
_symmetry.space_group_name_H-M   'P 1'
#
loop_
_entity.id
_entity.type
_entity.pdbx_description
1 polymer ?
#
loop_
_entity_poly.entity_id
_entity_poly.type
_entity_poly.pdbx_seq_one_letter_code
_entity_poly.pdbx_strand_id
1 'polypeptide(L)'
;LPESETGYGPDVSELTYGWVLNNARSVTVPSVDQRTQWRLHTYTLRIVHEADMVAEPATLVIGVDLRENQETRGTFASIFLIFGLVAVILSAGVTQILVTTTFRPLREVEQTAARFAGGDYSQRLSGATPNTEVGRLTRSLNTMLSRIDRAFADRAETIEQMRRFVGDASHELRTPLASVRGYAELYRMGAITRKPDVAQAMERIEKEAERMTALVTDLLELARLDEAKPLELGPVNLVGLAVDAALDTGASAPGRTISVWTGGELVTDASLVDPIIVSAEENKIRQVVANLMQNALRFSPEGTNVEIELSTEGAPDRGVIAVVDHGEGIPPQIRDKIFQRLWRADTSRARETGGSGLGLAIVDTIVKRHRGTISVIDTPGGGATIKVSLPLVPSQSRS
;
A
#
# COMPACT_ATOMS: atom_id res chain seq x y z
N LEU A 1 99.06 10.71 -24.58
CA LEU A 1 97.67 10.42 -25.07
C LEU A 1 97.37 11.46 -26.16
N PRO A 2 96.86 11.08 -27.36
CA PRO A 2 96.43 12.04 -28.34
C PRO A 2 95.25 12.82 -27.78
N GLU A 3 95.36 14.11 -27.68
CA GLU A 3 94.22 15.00 -27.40
C GLU A 3 93.21 14.81 -28.52
N SER A 4 91.95 14.46 -28.15
CA SER A 4 90.90 14.37 -29.14
C SER A 4 90.61 15.79 -29.64
N GLU A 5 90.92 16.13 -30.87
CA GLU A 5 90.62 17.42 -31.49
C GLU A 5 89.13 17.81 -31.50
N THR A 6 88.29 16.96 -31.08
CA THR A 6 86.79 17.15 -31.13
C THR A 6 86.11 17.44 -29.81
N GLY A 7 86.88 17.49 -28.69
CA GLY A 7 86.25 17.66 -27.35
C GLY A 7 85.28 16.55 -26.93
N TYR A 8 85.08 15.51 -27.69
CA TYR A 8 84.12 14.43 -27.50
C TYR A 8 84.77 13.18 -26.89
N GLY A 9 85.86 13.23 -26.30
CA GLY A 9 86.50 12.07 -25.64
C GLY A 9 86.35 12.10 -24.13
N PRO A 10 86.74 11.00 -23.46
CA PRO A 10 86.80 10.97 -22.02
C PRO A 10 87.83 11.96 -21.49
N ASP A 11 87.54 12.63 -20.40
CA ASP A 11 88.51 13.42 -19.68
C ASP A 11 89.49 12.48 -18.95
N VAL A 12 90.70 12.39 -19.46
CA VAL A 12 91.72 11.51 -18.89
C VAL A 12 92.79 12.28 -18.15
N SER A 13 92.58 13.58 -17.93
CA SER A 13 93.60 14.48 -17.34
C SER A 13 94.11 14.02 -15.98
N GLU A 14 93.31 13.35 -15.18
CA GLU A 14 93.67 12.84 -13.86
C GLU A 14 94.20 11.40 -13.89
N LEU A 15 94.22 10.73 -15.05
CA LEU A 15 94.60 9.33 -15.18
C LEU A 15 96.11 9.17 -15.34
N THR A 16 96.81 9.32 -14.26
CA THR A 16 98.29 9.07 -14.28
C THR A 16 98.58 7.56 -14.13
N TYR A 17 99.75 7.10 -14.58
CA TYR A 17 100.19 5.69 -14.46
C TYR A 17 100.09 5.16 -13.01
N GLY A 18 100.52 5.97 -12.05
CA GLY A 18 100.33 5.64 -10.60
C GLY A 18 98.89 5.51 -10.14
N TRP A 19 97.99 6.30 -10.70
CA TRP A 19 96.57 6.24 -10.42
C TRP A 19 95.92 4.91 -10.94
N VAL A 20 96.31 4.53 -12.18
CA VAL A 20 95.82 3.26 -12.79
C VAL A 20 96.31 2.06 -12.05
N LEU A 21 97.49 2.04 -11.45
CA LEU A 21 98.04 0.94 -10.65
C LEU A 21 97.33 0.79 -9.30
N ASN A 22 96.80 1.88 -8.73
CA ASN A 22 96.25 1.90 -7.39
C ASN A 22 94.69 1.81 -7.37
N ASN A 23 94.01 2.08 -8.50
CA ASN A 23 92.57 2.11 -8.57
C ASN A 23 91.99 0.95 -9.39
N ALA A 24 90.75 0.69 -9.21
CA ALA A 24 90.05 -0.43 -9.83
C ALA A 24 90.17 -0.41 -11.37
N ARG A 25 90.12 -1.62 -11.97
CA ARG A 25 90.25 -1.86 -13.43
C ARG A 25 89.21 -1.12 -14.29
N SER A 26 88.23 -0.40 -13.71
CA SER A 26 87.24 0.39 -14.43
C SER A 26 86.84 1.64 -13.64
N VAL A 27 86.75 2.76 -14.30
CA VAL A 27 86.36 4.05 -13.73
C VAL A 27 85.38 4.75 -14.66
N THR A 28 84.48 5.53 -14.14
CA THR A 28 83.60 6.40 -14.90
C THR A 28 84.13 7.80 -14.77
N VAL A 29 84.41 8.46 -15.96
CA VAL A 29 84.91 9.82 -16.05
C VAL A 29 83.93 10.64 -16.87
N PRO A 30 83.87 11.96 -16.66
CA PRO A 30 83.13 12.83 -17.57
C PRO A 30 83.79 12.90 -18.93
N SER A 31 83.04 13.29 -19.95
CA SER A 31 83.66 13.74 -21.23
C SER A 31 84.35 15.07 -21.04
N VAL A 32 85.28 15.43 -21.96
CA VAL A 32 85.96 16.70 -21.94
C VAL A 32 84.98 17.88 -21.97
N ASP A 33 83.81 17.74 -22.65
CA ASP A 33 82.74 18.72 -22.70
C ASP A 33 81.75 18.65 -21.50
N GLN A 34 82.00 17.75 -20.55
CA GLN A 34 81.17 17.49 -19.35
C GLN A 34 79.72 17.13 -19.61
N ARG A 35 79.32 16.82 -20.85
CA ARG A 35 77.93 16.51 -21.22
C ARG A 35 77.57 15.03 -21.11
N THR A 36 78.60 14.17 -21.15
CA THR A 36 78.41 12.72 -21.12
C THR A 36 79.39 12.06 -20.18
N GLN A 37 79.21 10.79 -19.96
CA GLN A 37 80.11 9.99 -19.13
C GLN A 37 80.68 8.84 -19.95
N TRP A 38 81.96 8.53 -19.69
CA TRP A 38 82.64 7.43 -20.29
C TRP A 38 83.06 6.41 -19.25
N ARG A 39 82.85 5.11 -19.53
CA ARG A 39 83.39 4.04 -18.73
C ARG A 39 84.71 3.62 -19.30
N LEU A 40 85.80 3.86 -18.54
CA LEU A 40 87.10 3.50 -18.94
C LEU A 40 87.52 2.19 -18.27
N HIS A 41 88.07 1.29 -19.08
CA HIS A 41 88.76 0.11 -18.62
C HIS A 41 90.25 0.23 -18.89
N THR A 42 91.04 0.03 -17.89
CA THR A 42 92.54 0.19 -17.99
C THR A 42 93.20 -1.17 -17.87
N TYR A 43 94.09 -1.40 -18.79
CA TYR A 43 94.94 -2.59 -18.86
C TYR A 43 96.39 -2.20 -18.84
N THR A 44 97.23 -2.78 -17.95
CA THR A 44 98.69 -2.61 -17.95
C THR A 44 99.29 -3.62 -18.88
N LEU A 45 100.08 -3.13 -19.84
CA LEU A 45 100.76 -3.89 -20.85
C LEU A 45 102.26 -3.64 -20.70
N ARG A 46 103.10 -4.50 -21.27
CA ARG A 46 104.47 -4.24 -21.48
C ARG A 46 104.77 -4.23 -22.97
N ILE A 47 105.20 -3.08 -23.49
CA ILE A 47 105.50 -2.93 -24.89
C ILE A 47 107.02 -3.17 -24.98
N VAL A 48 107.35 -4.14 -25.81
CA VAL A 48 108.76 -4.41 -26.11
C VAL A 48 109.16 -3.71 -27.45
N HIS A 49 110.07 -2.77 -27.42
CA HIS A 49 110.51 -2.17 -28.60
C HIS A 49 111.51 -3.07 -29.33
N GLU A 50 111.37 -3.35 -30.60
CA GLU A 50 112.16 -4.26 -31.38
C GLU A 50 113.63 -3.83 -31.46
N ALA A 51 113.92 -2.55 -31.30
CA ALA A 51 115.32 -2.02 -31.42
C ALA A 51 116.19 -2.27 -30.20
N ASP A 52 115.65 -2.25 -28.96
CA ASP A 52 116.46 -2.31 -27.70
C ASP A 52 116.10 -3.43 -26.76
N MET A 53 115.12 -4.28 -27.13
CA MET A 53 114.67 -5.36 -26.29
C MET A 53 114.25 -4.94 -24.82
N VAL A 54 113.97 -3.67 -24.60
CA VAL A 54 113.55 -3.13 -23.29
C VAL A 54 112.04 -3.12 -23.24
N ALA A 55 111.52 -3.74 -22.21
CA ALA A 55 110.07 -3.80 -21.95
C ALA A 55 109.67 -2.54 -21.16
N GLU A 56 109.04 -1.59 -21.82
CA GLU A 56 108.45 -0.42 -21.13
C GLU A 56 107.04 -0.67 -20.71
N PRO A 57 106.62 -0.22 -19.48
CA PRO A 57 105.22 -0.34 -19.05
C PRO A 57 104.35 0.65 -19.82
N ALA A 58 103.24 0.15 -20.41
CA ALA A 58 102.28 0.94 -21.09
C ALA A 58 100.89 0.63 -20.53
N THR A 59 99.97 1.57 -20.62
CA THR A 59 98.59 1.41 -20.20
C THR A 59 97.68 1.54 -21.44
N LEU A 60 96.94 0.46 -21.67
CA LEU A 60 95.88 0.52 -22.70
C LEU A 60 94.59 0.94 -21.95
N VAL A 61 94.00 2.00 -22.43
CA VAL A 61 92.70 2.49 -21.92
C VAL A 61 91.64 2.28 -22.99
N ILE A 62 90.62 1.52 -22.67
CA ILE A 62 89.47 1.28 -23.54
C ILE A 62 88.31 2.07 -22.95
N GLY A 63 87.77 3.04 -23.70
CA GLY A 63 86.59 3.84 -23.27
C GLY A 63 85.35 3.45 -24.01
N VAL A 64 84.26 3.28 -23.21
CA VAL A 64 82.90 3.07 -23.74
C VAL A 64 82.08 4.30 -23.43
N ASP A 65 81.46 4.92 -24.44
CA ASP A 65 80.53 6.04 -24.28
C ASP A 65 79.21 5.55 -23.60
N LEU A 66 78.80 6.23 -22.57
CA LEU A 66 77.57 5.95 -21.85
C LEU A 66 76.39 6.82 -22.31
N ARG A 67 76.58 7.68 -23.35
CA ARG A 67 75.53 8.56 -23.85
C ARG A 67 74.27 7.76 -24.25
N GLU A 68 74.46 6.77 -25.09
CA GLU A 68 73.32 5.93 -25.58
C GLU A 68 72.58 5.24 -24.44
N ASN A 69 73.28 4.82 -23.40
CA ASN A 69 72.73 4.22 -22.23
C ASN A 69 71.95 5.24 -21.33
N GLN A 70 72.45 6.48 -21.25
CA GLN A 70 71.79 7.57 -20.51
C GLN A 70 70.54 8.06 -21.24
N GLU A 71 70.57 8.24 -22.56
CA GLU A 71 69.46 8.63 -23.41
C GLU A 71 68.35 7.53 -23.35
N THR A 72 68.77 6.27 -23.45
CA THR A 72 67.87 5.14 -23.34
C THR A 72 67.17 5.10 -21.96
N ARG A 73 67.93 5.28 -20.87
CA ARG A 73 67.37 5.36 -19.51
C ARG A 73 66.41 6.55 -19.33
N GLY A 74 66.75 7.72 -19.88
CA GLY A 74 65.89 8.90 -19.88
C GLY A 74 64.54 8.65 -20.60
N THR A 75 64.65 8.03 -21.79
CA THR A 75 63.47 7.66 -22.59
C THR A 75 62.56 6.66 -21.85
N PHE A 76 63.15 5.59 -21.30
CA PHE A 76 62.34 4.63 -20.48
C PHE A 76 61.74 5.29 -19.25
N ALA A 77 62.48 6.13 -18.53
CA ALA A 77 61.94 6.84 -17.36
C ALA A 77 60.76 7.74 -17.73
N SER A 78 60.85 8.48 -18.85
CA SER A 78 59.73 9.31 -19.30
C SER A 78 58.52 8.50 -19.77
N ILE A 79 58.72 7.38 -20.47
CA ILE A 79 57.63 6.46 -20.87
C ILE A 79 56.93 5.91 -19.63
N PHE A 80 57.70 5.40 -18.64
CA PHE A 80 57.10 4.88 -17.39
C PHE A 80 56.38 5.97 -16.61
N LEU A 81 56.87 7.20 -16.57
CA LEU A 81 56.25 8.29 -15.87
C LEU A 81 54.93 8.71 -16.53
N ILE A 82 54.94 8.83 -17.89
CA ILE A 82 53.73 9.13 -18.66
C ILE A 82 52.70 8.01 -18.49
N PHE A 83 53.12 6.75 -18.66
CA PHE A 83 52.24 5.60 -18.51
C PHE A 83 51.66 5.52 -17.09
N GLY A 84 52.50 5.72 -16.07
CA GLY A 84 52.08 5.77 -14.66
C GLY A 84 51.06 6.87 -14.40
N LEU A 85 51.30 8.07 -14.95
CA LEU A 85 50.35 9.19 -14.81
C LEU A 85 49.00 8.89 -15.47
N VAL A 86 49.03 8.37 -16.70
CA VAL A 86 47.80 7.96 -17.42
C VAL A 86 47.05 6.89 -16.66
N ALA A 87 47.74 5.88 -16.13
CA ALA A 87 47.13 4.81 -15.33
C ALA A 87 46.46 5.35 -14.07
N VAL A 88 47.08 6.31 -13.38
CA VAL A 88 46.51 6.96 -12.19
C VAL A 88 45.23 7.75 -12.54
N ILE A 89 45.31 8.55 -13.64
CA ILE A 89 44.14 9.33 -14.09
C ILE A 89 42.98 8.42 -14.47
N LEU A 90 43.23 7.35 -15.24
CA LEU A 90 42.21 6.37 -15.63
C LEU A 90 41.63 5.66 -14.41
N SER A 91 42.47 5.22 -13.49
CA SER A 91 42.03 4.58 -12.24
C SER A 91 41.18 5.52 -11.39
N ALA A 92 41.56 6.78 -11.24
CA ALA A 92 40.78 7.79 -10.54
C ALA A 92 39.42 8.03 -11.21
N GLY A 93 39.39 8.12 -12.55
CA GLY A 93 38.17 8.26 -13.33
C GLY A 93 37.22 7.08 -13.17
N VAL A 94 37.73 5.86 -13.30
CA VAL A 94 36.93 4.62 -13.08
C VAL A 94 36.42 4.57 -11.66
N THR A 95 37.24 4.84 -10.67
CA THR A 95 36.82 4.85 -9.26
C THR A 95 35.73 5.88 -9.00
N GLN A 96 35.86 7.08 -9.53
CA GLN A 96 34.86 8.14 -9.40
C GLN A 96 33.52 7.73 -10.02
N ILE A 97 33.53 7.13 -11.21
CA ILE A 97 32.34 6.62 -11.87
C ILE A 97 31.68 5.50 -11.02
N LEU A 98 32.46 4.52 -10.57
CA LEU A 98 31.97 3.42 -9.74
C LEU A 98 31.33 3.93 -8.44
N VAL A 99 32.03 4.80 -7.72
CA VAL A 99 31.53 5.38 -6.46
C VAL A 99 30.23 6.16 -6.69
N THR A 100 30.21 7.03 -7.71
CA THR A 100 29.01 7.85 -7.95
C THR A 100 27.82 7.02 -8.40
N THR A 101 28.00 6.03 -9.28
CA THR A 101 26.91 5.17 -9.74
C THR A 101 26.40 4.22 -8.65
N THR A 102 27.29 3.73 -7.77
CA THR A 102 26.91 2.81 -6.69
C THR A 102 26.22 3.52 -5.53
N PHE A 103 26.66 4.72 -5.16
CA PHE A 103 26.13 5.44 -3.98
C PHE A 103 24.99 6.42 -4.30
N ARG A 104 24.81 6.83 -5.55
CA ARG A 104 23.71 7.71 -5.95
C ARG A 104 22.32 7.16 -5.56
N PRO A 105 21.99 5.89 -5.81
CA PRO A 105 20.69 5.34 -5.43
C PRO A 105 20.45 5.36 -3.91
N LEU A 106 21.48 5.21 -3.08
CA LEU A 106 21.35 5.28 -1.62
C LEU A 106 20.97 6.69 -1.15
N ARG A 107 21.49 7.74 -1.79
CA ARG A 107 21.08 9.12 -1.51
C ARG A 107 19.62 9.37 -1.91
N GLU A 108 19.16 8.78 -3.01
CA GLU A 108 17.75 8.85 -3.42
C GLU A 108 16.83 8.17 -2.40
N VAL A 109 17.26 7.03 -1.82
CA VAL A 109 16.53 6.37 -0.73
C VAL A 109 16.42 7.30 0.48
N GLU A 110 17.52 7.90 0.92
CA GLU A 110 17.54 8.83 2.05
C GLU A 110 16.60 10.03 1.81
N GLN A 111 16.69 10.67 0.67
CA GLN A 111 15.86 11.83 0.33
C GLN A 111 14.37 11.47 0.21
N THR A 112 14.07 10.31 -0.37
CA THR A 112 12.70 9.82 -0.49
C THR A 112 12.13 9.47 0.88
N ALA A 113 12.92 8.80 1.73
CA ALA A 113 12.53 8.51 3.12
C ALA A 113 12.29 9.79 3.94
N ALA A 114 13.15 10.81 3.77
CA ALA A 114 12.97 12.09 4.44
C ALA A 114 11.70 12.83 3.99
N ARG A 115 11.39 12.83 2.67
CA ARG A 115 10.15 13.43 2.14
C ARG A 115 8.92 12.66 2.61
N PHE A 116 8.98 11.33 2.60
CA PHE A 116 7.92 10.47 3.10
C PHE A 116 7.64 10.71 4.60
N ALA A 117 8.69 10.82 5.42
CA ALA A 117 8.58 11.18 6.83
C ALA A 117 8.03 12.60 7.04
N GLY A 118 8.25 13.52 6.10
CA GLY A 118 7.68 14.85 6.06
C GLY A 118 6.20 14.91 5.65
N GLY A 119 5.57 13.75 5.37
CA GLY A 119 4.13 13.64 5.07
C GLY A 119 3.79 13.50 3.59
N ASP A 120 4.77 13.48 2.67
CA ASP A 120 4.52 13.20 1.25
C ASP A 120 4.57 11.69 0.98
N TYR A 121 3.46 11.03 1.23
CA TYR A 121 3.32 9.57 1.08
C TYR A 121 3.26 9.09 -0.37
N SER A 122 3.14 10.02 -1.34
CA SER A 122 3.12 9.69 -2.77
C SER A 122 4.50 9.38 -3.35
N GLN A 123 5.57 9.70 -2.63
CA GLN A 123 6.95 9.53 -3.09
C GLN A 123 7.29 8.06 -3.34
N ARG A 124 7.99 7.83 -4.44
CA ARG A 124 8.50 6.50 -4.83
C ARG A 124 9.96 6.61 -5.26
N LEU A 125 10.71 5.56 -5.01
CA LEU A 125 12.09 5.43 -5.46
C LEU A 125 12.12 5.10 -6.94
N SER A 126 12.90 5.84 -7.72
CA SER A 126 13.09 5.67 -9.16
C SER A 126 14.51 5.20 -9.49
N GLY A 127 14.73 4.66 -10.68
CA GLY A 127 16.05 4.50 -11.26
C GLY A 127 16.86 3.25 -10.86
N ALA A 128 16.27 2.27 -10.18
CA ALA A 128 17.02 1.06 -9.84
C ALA A 128 17.05 0.03 -10.99
N THR A 129 18.24 -0.44 -11.35
CA THR A 129 18.43 -1.52 -12.32
C THR A 129 17.81 -2.82 -11.78
N PRO A 130 16.90 -3.49 -12.50
CA PRO A 130 16.06 -4.58 -11.96
C PRO A 130 16.81 -5.75 -11.33
N ASN A 131 18.01 -6.06 -11.80
CA ASN A 131 18.78 -7.25 -11.43
C ASN A 131 19.92 -7.00 -10.44
N THR A 132 19.92 -5.87 -9.75
CA THR A 132 20.93 -5.54 -8.72
C THR A 132 20.35 -5.65 -7.31
N GLU A 133 21.24 -5.77 -6.29
CA GLU A 133 20.87 -5.75 -4.87
C GLU A 133 20.09 -4.48 -4.51
N VAL A 134 20.56 -3.34 -5.02
CA VAL A 134 19.89 -2.04 -4.85
C VAL A 134 18.52 -2.02 -5.52
N GLY A 135 18.39 -2.65 -6.69
CA GLY A 135 17.11 -2.80 -7.38
C GLY A 135 16.10 -3.66 -6.61
N ARG A 136 16.57 -4.71 -5.95
CA ARG A 136 15.72 -5.53 -5.05
C ARG A 136 15.27 -4.73 -3.83
N LEU A 137 16.20 -4.01 -3.20
CA LEU A 137 15.91 -3.13 -2.07
C LEU A 137 14.87 -2.07 -2.44
N THR A 138 15.06 -1.38 -3.56
CA THR A 138 14.14 -0.35 -4.08
C THR A 138 12.72 -0.91 -4.29
N ARG A 139 12.57 -2.10 -4.86
CA ARG A 139 11.26 -2.75 -5.02
C ARG A 139 10.60 -3.09 -3.69
N SER A 140 11.35 -3.64 -2.74
CA SER A 140 10.85 -3.95 -1.40
C SER A 140 10.40 -2.70 -0.66
N LEU A 141 11.20 -1.63 -0.73
CA LEU A 141 10.86 -0.32 -0.16
C LEU A 141 9.62 0.29 -0.83
N ASN A 142 9.54 0.30 -2.16
CA ASN A 142 8.35 0.80 -2.86
C ASN A 142 7.09 0.01 -2.50
N THR A 143 7.20 -1.31 -2.32
CA THR A 143 6.09 -2.15 -1.85
C THR A 143 5.68 -1.76 -0.43
N MET A 144 6.63 -1.53 0.46
CA MET A 144 6.36 -1.06 1.83
C MET A 144 5.72 0.32 1.83
N LEU A 145 6.30 1.29 1.11
CA LEU A 145 5.76 2.66 0.97
C LEU A 145 4.33 2.64 0.42
N SER A 146 4.06 1.79 -0.58
CA SER A 146 2.72 1.63 -1.16
C SER A 146 1.70 1.05 -0.17
N ARG A 147 2.12 0.15 0.71
CA ARG A 147 1.25 -0.38 1.78
C ARG A 147 0.95 0.67 2.83
N ILE A 148 1.95 1.44 3.23
CA ILE A 148 1.79 2.51 4.22
C ILE A 148 0.87 3.61 3.67
N ASP A 149 1.09 4.05 2.42
CA ASP A 149 0.27 5.04 1.74
C ASP A 149 -1.22 4.62 1.70
N ARG A 150 -1.50 3.36 1.31
CA ARG A 150 -2.86 2.81 1.34
C ARG A 150 -3.43 2.79 2.76
N ALA A 151 -2.65 2.34 3.76
CA ALA A 151 -3.12 2.31 5.14
C ALA A 151 -3.46 3.71 5.68
N PHE A 152 -2.71 4.74 5.28
CA PHE A 152 -3.05 6.13 5.62
C PHE A 152 -4.29 6.63 4.88
N ALA A 153 -4.44 6.30 3.59
CA ALA A 153 -5.63 6.64 2.81
C ALA A 153 -6.88 5.99 3.40
N ASP A 154 -6.85 4.68 3.69
CA ASP A 154 -7.94 3.94 4.33
C ASP A 154 -8.31 4.54 5.70
N ARG A 155 -7.28 4.91 6.48
CA ARG A 155 -7.51 5.55 7.78
C ARG A 155 -8.12 6.94 7.66
N ALA A 156 -7.68 7.74 6.68
CA ALA A 156 -8.26 9.07 6.43
C ALA A 156 -9.72 8.95 5.99
N GLU A 157 -10.03 7.98 5.12
CA GLU A 157 -11.40 7.69 4.71
C GLU A 157 -12.27 7.26 5.91
N THR A 158 -11.78 6.37 6.77
CA THR A 158 -12.48 5.94 7.98
C THR A 158 -12.76 7.11 8.93
N ILE A 159 -11.79 8.01 9.13
CA ILE A 159 -11.99 9.22 9.96
C ILE A 159 -13.05 10.13 9.37
N GLU A 160 -13.06 10.31 8.06
CA GLU A 160 -14.05 11.15 7.38
C GLU A 160 -15.45 10.53 7.42
N GLN A 161 -15.56 9.20 7.29
CA GLN A 161 -16.82 8.47 7.49
C GLN A 161 -17.33 8.62 8.92
N MET A 162 -16.42 8.51 9.92
CA MET A 162 -16.78 8.69 11.33
C MET A 162 -17.25 10.12 11.63
N ARG A 163 -16.59 11.13 11.07
CA ARG A 163 -17.00 12.54 11.21
C ARG A 163 -18.40 12.78 10.67
N ARG A 164 -18.66 12.27 9.45
CA ARG A 164 -20.01 12.34 8.85
C ARG A 164 -21.03 11.62 9.71
N PHE A 165 -20.74 10.41 10.14
CA PHE A 165 -21.62 9.62 11.03
C PHE A 165 -22.00 10.37 12.32
N VAL A 166 -21.01 10.96 13.03
CA VAL A 166 -21.27 11.74 14.26
C VAL A 166 -22.05 13.01 13.96
N GLY A 167 -21.76 13.68 12.84
CA GLY A 167 -22.51 14.85 12.40
C GLY A 167 -23.97 14.54 12.14
N ASP A 168 -24.24 13.52 11.33
CA ASP A 168 -25.58 13.11 10.94
C ASP A 168 -26.38 12.58 12.14
N ALA A 169 -25.77 11.75 13.01
CA ALA A 169 -26.39 11.29 14.25
C ALA A 169 -26.77 12.45 15.17
N SER A 170 -25.92 13.48 15.27
CA SER A 170 -26.20 14.68 16.06
C SER A 170 -27.40 15.47 15.51
N HIS A 171 -27.52 15.57 14.19
CA HIS A 171 -28.67 16.21 13.54
C HIS A 171 -29.97 15.42 13.77
N GLU A 172 -29.94 14.09 13.60
CA GLU A 172 -31.11 13.23 13.77
C GLU A 172 -31.57 13.14 15.24
N LEU A 173 -30.69 13.30 16.20
CA LEU A 173 -31.06 13.39 17.64
C LEU A 173 -31.55 14.78 18.03
N ARG A 174 -31.08 15.87 17.42
CA ARG A 174 -31.47 17.24 17.78
C ARG A 174 -32.94 17.50 17.46
N THR A 175 -33.46 16.99 16.36
CA THR A 175 -34.85 17.23 15.90
C THR A 175 -35.88 16.68 16.91
N PRO A 176 -35.87 15.39 17.31
CA PRO A 176 -36.82 14.86 18.29
C PRO A 176 -36.64 15.55 19.65
N LEU A 177 -35.40 15.86 20.06
CA LEU A 177 -35.14 16.56 21.32
C LEU A 177 -35.76 17.97 21.32
N ALA A 178 -35.74 18.68 20.21
CA ALA A 178 -36.39 19.98 20.06
C ALA A 178 -37.92 19.85 20.18
N SER A 179 -38.51 18.79 19.60
CA SER A 179 -39.95 18.51 19.74
C SER A 179 -40.33 18.24 21.20
N VAL A 180 -39.63 17.33 21.87
CA VAL A 180 -39.80 17.04 23.30
C VAL A 180 -39.76 18.29 24.14
N ARG A 181 -38.71 19.12 23.93
CA ARG A 181 -38.54 20.38 24.65
C ARG A 181 -39.70 21.35 24.36
N GLY A 182 -40.12 21.45 23.09
CA GLY A 182 -41.20 22.35 22.67
C GLY A 182 -42.53 22.00 23.39
N TYR A 183 -42.91 20.71 23.41
CA TYR A 183 -44.13 20.30 24.13
C TYR A 183 -44.02 20.51 25.63
N ALA A 184 -42.87 20.24 26.24
CA ALA A 184 -42.62 20.53 27.66
C ALA A 184 -42.70 22.03 28.00
N GLU A 185 -42.19 22.89 27.12
CA GLU A 185 -42.29 24.36 27.25
C GLU A 185 -43.73 24.84 27.12
N LEU A 186 -44.49 24.34 26.14
CA LEU A 186 -45.90 24.70 25.95
C LEU A 186 -46.76 24.31 27.19
N TYR A 187 -46.50 23.13 27.76
CA TYR A 187 -47.15 22.73 29.01
C TYR A 187 -46.76 23.64 30.19
N ARG A 188 -45.49 23.94 30.37
CA ARG A 188 -44.99 24.79 31.44
C ARG A 188 -45.51 26.24 31.37
N MET A 189 -45.68 26.78 30.17
CA MET A 189 -46.25 28.12 29.95
C MET A 189 -47.77 28.19 30.09
N GLY A 190 -48.44 27.05 30.33
CA GLY A 190 -49.89 26.99 30.43
C GLY A 190 -50.60 27.11 29.07
N ALA A 191 -49.91 26.97 27.95
CA ALA A 191 -50.53 26.94 26.61
C ALA A 191 -51.31 25.63 26.33
N ILE A 192 -50.95 24.57 27.03
CA ILE A 192 -51.64 23.27 26.99
C ILE A 192 -52.17 22.97 28.42
N THR A 193 -53.50 23.13 28.61
CA THR A 193 -54.11 22.97 29.94
C THR A 193 -55.24 21.98 29.95
N ARG A 194 -55.91 21.75 28.84
CA ARG A 194 -57.04 20.78 28.76
C ARG A 194 -56.49 19.35 28.84
N LYS A 195 -57.14 18.50 29.61
CA LYS A 195 -56.70 17.09 29.78
C LYS A 195 -56.43 16.33 28.46
N PRO A 196 -57.27 16.44 27.40
CA PRO A 196 -56.98 15.75 26.14
C PRO A 196 -55.72 16.33 25.43
N ASP A 197 -55.50 17.64 25.48
CA ASP A 197 -54.32 18.25 24.83
C ASP A 197 -53.01 17.87 25.56
N VAL A 198 -53.06 17.79 26.90
CA VAL A 198 -51.97 17.30 27.72
C VAL A 198 -51.67 15.83 27.38
N ALA A 199 -52.70 14.98 27.29
CA ALA A 199 -52.55 13.58 26.94
C ALA A 199 -51.89 13.42 25.55
N GLN A 200 -52.32 14.20 24.56
CA GLN A 200 -51.77 14.20 23.23
C GLN A 200 -50.30 14.68 23.22
N ALA A 201 -49.99 15.72 24.03
CA ALA A 201 -48.59 16.20 24.15
C ALA A 201 -47.66 15.15 24.78
N MET A 202 -48.15 14.46 25.84
CA MET A 202 -47.39 13.36 26.47
C MET A 202 -47.18 12.18 25.51
N GLU A 203 -48.22 11.75 24.78
CA GLU A 203 -48.10 10.74 23.74
C GLU A 203 -47.04 11.08 22.69
N ARG A 204 -47.00 12.35 22.25
CA ARG A 204 -45.99 12.79 21.31
C ARG A 204 -44.58 12.80 21.90
N ILE A 205 -44.43 13.19 23.16
CA ILE A 205 -43.15 13.14 23.90
C ILE A 205 -42.67 11.67 24.01
N GLU A 206 -43.58 10.78 24.36
CA GLU A 206 -43.31 9.34 24.49
C GLU A 206 -42.85 8.75 23.15
N LYS A 207 -43.57 8.99 22.06
CA LYS A 207 -43.20 8.57 20.70
C LYS A 207 -41.83 9.09 20.26
N GLU A 208 -41.49 10.34 20.59
CA GLU A 208 -40.18 10.88 20.27
C GLU A 208 -39.05 10.29 21.12
N ALA A 209 -39.35 9.95 22.39
CA ALA A 209 -38.39 9.24 23.27
C ALA A 209 -38.12 7.83 22.78
N GLU A 210 -39.17 7.08 22.39
CA GLU A 210 -39.05 5.75 21.78
C GLU A 210 -38.24 5.80 20.48
N ARG A 211 -38.51 6.80 19.62
CA ARG A 211 -37.76 7.02 18.39
C ARG A 211 -36.27 7.29 18.64
N MET A 212 -35.95 8.12 19.66
CA MET A 212 -34.55 8.39 20.03
C MET A 212 -33.88 7.11 20.57
N THR A 213 -34.58 6.30 21.35
CA THR A 213 -34.08 5.01 21.85
C THR A 213 -33.76 4.05 20.72
N ALA A 214 -34.65 3.91 19.74
CA ALA A 214 -34.42 3.09 18.56
C ALA A 214 -33.22 3.59 17.75
N LEU A 215 -33.11 4.92 17.52
CA LEU A 215 -31.98 5.54 16.80
C LEU A 215 -30.65 5.25 17.52
N VAL A 216 -30.57 5.43 18.83
CA VAL A 216 -29.35 5.16 19.60
C VAL A 216 -28.98 3.68 19.54
N THR A 217 -29.95 2.77 19.64
CA THR A 217 -29.76 1.32 19.53
C THR A 217 -29.19 0.96 18.15
N ASP A 218 -29.77 1.51 17.07
CA ASP A 218 -29.31 1.29 15.70
C ASP A 218 -27.86 1.84 15.48
N LEU A 219 -27.55 3.03 16.06
CA LEU A 219 -26.20 3.61 16.00
C LEU A 219 -25.17 2.74 16.73
N LEU A 220 -25.51 2.24 17.92
CA LEU A 220 -24.62 1.35 18.68
C LEU A 220 -24.41 0.01 17.95
N GLU A 221 -25.48 -0.53 17.34
CA GLU A 221 -25.38 -1.76 16.57
C GLU A 221 -24.49 -1.56 15.34
N LEU A 222 -24.64 -0.45 14.62
CA LEU A 222 -23.80 -0.14 13.47
C LEU A 222 -22.33 0.03 13.88
N ALA A 223 -22.07 0.69 15.01
CA ALA A 223 -20.71 0.83 15.54
C ALA A 223 -20.09 -0.55 15.89
N ARG A 224 -20.87 -1.45 16.47
CA ARG A 224 -20.42 -2.83 16.76
C ARG A 224 -20.19 -3.65 15.49
N LEU A 225 -20.98 -3.42 14.45
CA LEU A 225 -20.79 -4.08 13.15
C LEU A 225 -19.54 -3.58 12.41
N ASP A 226 -19.11 -2.32 12.63
CA ASP A 226 -17.87 -1.79 12.09
C ASP A 226 -16.61 -2.34 12.81
N GLU A 227 -16.77 -2.88 14.03
CA GLU A 227 -15.66 -3.57 14.71
C GLU A 227 -15.29 -4.87 13.98
N ALA A 228 -13.99 -5.10 13.79
CA ALA A 228 -13.46 -6.28 13.07
C ALA A 228 -13.59 -7.61 13.84
N LYS A 229 -14.63 -7.78 14.67
CA LYS A 229 -14.84 -9.03 15.39
C LYS A 229 -15.20 -10.14 14.39
N PRO A 230 -14.56 -11.32 14.42
CA PRO A 230 -14.91 -12.43 13.56
C PRO A 230 -16.36 -12.84 13.75
N LEU A 231 -17.05 -13.18 12.64
CA LEU A 231 -18.40 -13.74 12.69
C LEU A 231 -18.35 -15.20 13.18
N GLU A 232 -19.31 -15.57 14.01
CA GLU A 232 -19.54 -16.95 14.44
C GLU A 232 -20.44 -17.64 13.40
N LEU A 233 -19.88 -18.03 12.27
CA LEU A 233 -20.61 -18.65 11.18
C LEU A 233 -21.00 -20.09 11.54
N GLY A 234 -22.31 -20.41 11.43
CA GLY A 234 -22.89 -21.72 11.57
C GLY A 234 -23.88 -22.02 10.45
N PRO A 235 -24.42 -23.26 10.40
CA PRO A 235 -25.48 -23.61 9.47
C PRO A 235 -26.82 -23.00 9.95
N VAL A 236 -27.43 -22.15 9.10
CA VAL A 236 -28.69 -21.47 9.37
C VAL A 236 -29.72 -21.89 8.32
N ASN A 237 -30.87 -22.36 8.76
CA ASN A 237 -31.98 -22.71 7.89
C ASN A 237 -32.86 -21.49 7.61
N LEU A 238 -32.79 -20.98 6.37
CA LEU A 238 -33.57 -19.80 5.95
C LEU A 238 -35.09 -20.06 6.00
N VAL A 239 -35.56 -21.29 5.77
CA VAL A 239 -36.99 -21.61 5.79
C VAL A 239 -37.56 -21.44 7.20
N GLY A 240 -36.92 -22.05 8.22
CA GLY A 240 -37.32 -21.90 9.59
C GLY A 240 -37.30 -20.44 10.06
N LEU A 241 -36.20 -19.73 9.72
CA LEU A 241 -36.06 -18.33 10.09
C LEU A 241 -37.10 -17.42 9.43
N ALA A 242 -37.49 -17.68 8.19
CA ALA A 242 -38.52 -16.91 7.50
C ALA A 242 -39.92 -17.15 8.10
N VAL A 243 -40.25 -18.41 8.46
CA VAL A 243 -41.51 -18.74 9.10
C VAL A 243 -41.59 -18.06 10.47
N ASP A 244 -40.56 -18.15 11.31
CA ASP A 244 -40.48 -17.45 12.59
C ASP A 244 -40.73 -15.94 12.43
N ALA A 245 -40.01 -15.31 11.47
CA ALA A 245 -40.13 -13.88 11.20
C ALA A 245 -41.54 -13.48 10.70
N ALA A 246 -42.19 -14.35 9.92
CA ALA A 246 -43.55 -14.11 9.45
C ALA A 246 -44.56 -14.18 10.60
N LEU A 247 -44.39 -15.11 11.55
CA LEU A 247 -45.23 -15.24 12.74
C LEU A 247 -45.08 -14.03 13.68
N ASP A 248 -43.82 -13.63 13.96
CA ASP A 248 -43.53 -12.47 14.83
C ASP A 248 -44.09 -11.18 14.23
N THR A 249 -43.94 -11.02 12.93
CA THR A 249 -44.43 -9.84 12.21
C THR A 249 -45.96 -9.83 12.15
N GLY A 250 -46.59 -10.98 11.91
CA GLY A 250 -48.03 -11.12 11.90
C GLY A 250 -48.68 -10.80 13.25
N ALA A 251 -48.03 -11.20 14.37
CA ALA A 251 -48.45 -10.86 15.71
C ALA A 251 -48.45 -9.36 16.00
N SER A 252 -47.43 -8.63 15.43
CA SER A 252 -47.29 -7.18 15.59
C SER A 252 -48.16 -6.34 14.63
N ALA A 253 -48.63 -6.94 13.53
CA ALA A 253 -49.45 -6.29 12.50
C ALA A 253 -50.70 -7.13 12.16
N PRO A 254 -51.69 -7.28 13.09
CA PRO A 254 -52.81 -8.21 12.94
C PRO A 254 -53.77 -7.92 11.76
N GLY A 255 -53.67 -6.75 11.13
CA GLY A 255 -54.44 -6.37 9.94
C GLY A 255 -53.73 -6.71 8.60
N ARG A 256 -52.61 -7.41 8.64
CA ARG A 256 -51.79 -7.74 7.45
C ARG A 256 -51.68 -9.24 7.24
N THR A 257 -51.75 -9.66 5.97
CA THR A 257 -51.42 -11.05 5.62
C THR A 257 -49.92 -11.14 5.34
N ILE A 258 -49.22 -12.00 6.08
CA ILE A 258 -47.81 -12.28 5.90
C ILE A 258 -47.68 -13.74 5.49
N SER A 259 -47.00 -14.00 4.38
CA SER A 259 -46.87 -15.33 3.79
C SER A 259 -45.41 -15.63 3.41
N VAL A 260 -45.06 -16.91 3.53
CA VAL A 260 -43.72 -17.41 3.15
C VAL A 260 -43.89 -18.32 1.95
N TRP A 261 -43.08 -18.13 0.94
CA TRP A 261 -43.11 -18.86 -0.34
C TRP A 261 -41.76 -19.49 -0.62
N THR A 262 -41.78 -20.71 -1.19
CA THR A 262 -40.58 -21.35 -1.74
C THR A 262 -40.93 -22.12 -3.02
N GLY A 263 -40.12 -21.90 -4.08
CA GLY A 263 -40.43 -22.55 -5.37
C GLY A 263 -41.81 -22.23 -5.95
N GLY A 264 -42.44 -21.13 -5.54
CA GLY A 264 -43.80 -20.76 -5.97
C GLY A 264 -44.93 -21.42 -5.15
N GLU A 265 -44.61 -22.18 -4.09
CA GLU A 265 -45.56 -22.81 -3.19
C GLU A 265 -45.60 -22.10 -1.82
N LEU A 266 -46.78 -21.98 -1.25
CA LEU A 266 -46.98 -21.39 0.07
C LEU A 266 -46.48 -22.35 1.17
N VAL A 267 -45.57 -21.86 2.01
CA VAL A 267 -45.03 -22.61 3.15
C VAL A 267 -46.00 -22.47 4.33
N THR A 268 -46.71 -23.53 4.63
CA THR A 268 -47.61 -23.64 5.79
C THR A 268 -46.93 -24.26 6.99
N ASP A 269 -45.93 -25.10 6.76
CA ASP A 269 -45.11 -25.74 7.80
C ASP A 269 -43.67 -25.89 7.29
N ALA A 270 -42.71 -25.31 8.02
CA ALA A 270 -41.31 -25.36 7.68
C ALA A 270 -40.72 -26.78 7.64
N SER A 271 -41.35 -27.74 8.35
CA SER A 271 -40.89 -29.13 8.38
C SER A 271 -41.22 -29.92 7.12
N LEU A 272 -42.14 -29.42 6.28
CA LEU A 272 -42.60 -30.06 5.05
C LEU A 272 -41.80 -29.60 3.80
N VAL A 273 -40.88 -28.67 3.98
CA VAL A 273 -40.13 -28.04 2.88
C VAL A 273 -38.62 -28.34 3.00
N ASP A 274 -37.96 -28.57 1.89
CA ASP A 274 -36.53 -28.80 1.87
C ASP A 274 -35.79 -27.60 2.47
N PRO A 275 -34.88 -27.80 3.44
CA PRO A 275 -34.19 -26.70 4.11
C PRO A 275 -33.18 -26.04 3.20
N ILE A 276 -33.15 -24.71 3.19
CA ILE A 276 -32.11 -23.89 2.54
C ILE A 276 -31.10 -23.49 3.61
N ILE A 277 -29.96 -24.20 3.67
CA ILE A 277 -28.95 -24.02 4.71
C ILE A 277 -27.83 -23.09 4.21
N VAL A 278 -27.71 -21.93 4.84
CA VAL A 278 -26.64 -20.94 4.58
C VAL A 278 -25.56 -20.93 5.66
N SER A 279 -24.36 -20.52 5.34
CA SER A 279 -23.29 -20.30 6.31
C SER A 279 -23.37 -18.87 6.85
N ALA A 280 -23.94 -18.72 8.07
CA ALA A 280 -24.20 -17.40 8.62
C ALA A 280 -24.24 -17.42 10.17
N GLU A 281 -24.27 -16.23 10.78
CA GLU A 281 -24.58 -16.03 12.20
C GLU A 281 -26.11 -15.81 12.32
N GLU A 282 -26.85 -16.77 12.93
CA GLU A 282 -28.30 -16.80 12.92
C GLU A 282 -28.95 -15.52 13.43
N ASN A 283 -28.46 -15.00 14.57
CA ASN A 283 -29.00 -13.78 15.16
C ASN A 283 -28.90 -12.57 14.23
N LYS A 284 -27.81 -12.51 13.42
CA LYS A 284 -27.59 -11.42 12.46
C LYS A 284 -28.52 -11.56 11.26
N ILE A 285 -28.77 -12.78 10.77
CA ILE A 285 -29.72 -12.98 9.67
C ILE A 285 -31.16 -12.75 10.15
N ARG A 286 -31.49 -13.16 11.35
CA ARG A 286 -32.78 -12.82 11.98
C ARG A 286 -33.02 -11.32 12.04
N GLN A 287 -31.99 -10.55 12.41
CA GLN A 287 -32.00 -9.07 12.39
C GLN A 287 -32.19 -8.51 10.98
N VAL A 288 -31.52 -9.08 9.97
CA VAL A 288 -31.71 -8.70 8.56
C VAL A 288 -33.18 -8.84 8.16
N VAL A 289 -33.76 -10.01 8.42
CA VAL A 289 -35.17 -10.27 8.03
C VAL A 289 -36.12 -9.36 8.80
N ALA A 290 -35.93 -9.17 10.10
CA ALA A 290 -36.74 -8.27 10.91
C ALA A 290 -36.72 -6.82 10.37
N ASN A 291 -35.53 -6.29 10.03
CA ASN A 291 -35.40 -4.96 9.47
C ASN A 291 -36.08 -4.84 8.08
N LEU A 292 -35.99 -5.86 7.25
CA LEU A 292 -36.65 -5.88 5.94
C LEU A 292 -38.18 -5.95 6.09
N MET A 293 -38.69 -6.80 6.98
CA MET A 293 -40.12 -6.92 7.28
C MET A 293 -40.70 -5.63 7.85
N GLN A 294 -40.01 -5.01 8.81
CA GLN A 294 -40.40 -3.72 9.36
C GLN A 294 -40.46 -2.64 8.28
N ASN A 295 -39.51 -2.66 7.36
CA ASN A 295 -39.48 -1.72 6.24
C ASN A 295 -40.64 -1.97 5.27
N ALA A 296 -40.91 -3.22 4.91
CA ALA A 296 -42.06 -3.62 4.08
C ALA A 296 -43.40 -3.19 4.69
N LEU A 297 -43.63 -3.46 5.97
CA LEU A 297 -44.83 -3.02 6.70
C LEU A 297 -45.02 -1.52 6.69
N ARG A 298 -43.94 -0.78 6.81
CA ARG A 298 -43.92 0.69 6.88
C ARG A 298 -44.28 1.39 5.57
N PHE A 299 -43.75 0.86 4.44
CA PHE A 299 -43.90 1.50 3.14
C PHE A 299 -45.01 0.95 2.28
N SER A 300 -45.66 -0.15 2.75
CA SER A 300 -46.86 -0.67 2.11
C SER A 300 -48.15 -0.06 2.69
N PRO A 301 -49.17 0.20 1.89
CA PRO A 301 -50.48 0.63 2.36
C PRO A 301 -51.09 -0.39 3.35
N GLU A 302 -51.95 0.07 4.28
CA GLU A 302 -52.66 -0.81 5.19
C GLU A 302 -53.51 -1.82 4.41
N GLY A 303 -53.55 -3.08 4.86
CA GLY A 303 -54.32 -4.17 4.23
C GLY A 303 -53.62 -4.85 3.04
N THR A 304 -52.46 -4.39 2.60
CA THR A 304 -51.68 -5.13 1.58
C THR A 304 -50.88 -6.27 2.19
N ASN A 305 -50.60 -7.30 1.40
CA ASN A 305 -49.79 -8.44 1.80
C ASN A 305 -48.31 -8.07 1.86
N VAL A 306 -47.55 -8.82 2.65
CA VAL A 306 -46.09 -8.84 2.62
C VAL A 306 -45.65 -10.30 2.49
N GLU A 307 -44.81 -10.58 1.52
CA GLU A 307 -44.33 -11.93 1.26
C GLU A 307 -42.84 -12.07 1.54
N ILE A 308 -42.44 -13.26 2.02
CA ILE A 308 -41.06 -13.69 2.10
C ILE A 308 -40.88 -14.80 1.08
N GLU A 309 -40.10 -14.57 0.05
CA GLU A 309 -39.78 -15.56 -0.96
C GLU A 309 -38.40 -16.15 -0.73
N LEU A 310 -38.33 -17.49 -0.76
CA LEU A 310 -37.10 -18.25 -0.59
C LEU A 310 -36.76 -19.00 -1.87
N SER A 311 -35.50 -18.95 -2.25
CA SER A 311 -35.00 -19.69 -3.42
C SER A 311 -33.52 -20.02 -3.32
N THR A 312 -33.03 -20.84 -4.22
CA THR A 312 -31.59 -21.06 -4.42
C THR A 312 -31.19 -20.56 -5.78
N GLU A 313 -30.04 -19.91 -5.89
CA GLU A 313 -29.53 -19.41 -7.17
C GLU A 313 -28.15 -20.02 -7.48
N GLY A 314 -27.92 -20.29 -8.74
CA GLY A 314 -26.79 -20.87 -9.46
C GLY A 314 -25.38 -20.74 -8.93
N ALA A 315 -24.34 -20.94 -9.72
CA ALA A 315 -22.93 -21.07 -9.28
C ALA A 315 -22.24 -19.72 -8.96
N PRO A 316 -21.68 -19.51 -7.72
CA PRO A 316 -21.68 -20.47 -6.61
C PRO A 316 -23.06 -20.57 -5.95
N ASP A 317 -23.41 -21.76 -5.45
CA ASP A 317 -24.70 -22.06 -4.80
C ASP A 317 -25.00 -21.05 -3.68
N ARG A 318 -26.10 -20.34 -3.83
CA ARG A 318 -26.55 -19.32 -2.89
C ARG A 318 -27.97 -19.57 -2.44
N GLY A 319 -28.22 -19.42 -1.14
CA GLY A 319 -29.54 -19.29 -0.58
C GLY A 319 -30.02 -17.84 -0.65
N VAL A 320 -31.24 -17.65 -1.09
CA VAL A 320 -31.85 -16.34 -1.30
C VAL A 320 -33.07 -16.18 -0.42
N ILE A 321 -33.15 -15.04 0.26
CA ILE A 321 -34.34 -14.57 0.93
C ILE A 321 -34.74 -13.21 0.34
N ALA A 322 -35.94 -13.07 -0.13
CA ALA A 322 -36.51 -11.86 -0.66
C ALA A 322 -37.74 -11.44 0.12
N VAL A 323 -37.82 -10.17 0.50
CA VAL A 323 -39.00 -9.57 1.11
C VAL A 323 -39.70 -8.71 0.05
N VAL A 324 -40.95 -9.07 -0.21
CA VAL A 324 -41.77 -8.47 -1.25
C VAL A 324 -42.81 -7.57 -0.57
N ASP A 325 -42.86 -6.31 -0.97
CA ASP A 325 -43.84 -5.34 -0.56
C ASP A 325 -44.67 -4.85 -1.77
N HIS A 326 -45.85 -4.34 -1.50
CA HIS A 326 -46.77 -3.76 -2.48
C HIS A 326 -47.00 -2.26 -2.21
N GLY A 327 -45.88 -1.54 -1.92
CA GLY A 327 -45.88 -0.12 -1.68
C GLY A 327 -45.72 0.72 -2.93
N GLU A 328 -45.19 1.94 -2.77
CA GLU A 328 -44.92 2.87 -3.88
C GLU A 328 -43.72 2.43 -4.75
N GLY A 329 -42.95 1.41 -4.30
CA GLY A 329 -41.71 0.98 -4.96
C GLY A 329 -40.53 1.91 -4.72
N ILE A 330 -39.37 1.56 -5.27
CA ILE A 330 -38.12 2.31 -5.11
C ILE A 330 -37.58 2.71 -6.48
N PRO A 331 -37.60 4.01 -6.82
CA PRO A 331 -37.08 4.49 -8.09
C PRO A 331 -35.63 4.05 -8.34
N PRO A 332 -35.25 3.64 -9.57
CA PRO A 332 -33.92 3.15 -9.87
C PRO A 332 -32.78 4.09 -9.47
N GLN A 333 -33.01 5.40 -9.53
CA GLN A 333 -32.00 6.45 -9.23
C GLN A 333 -31.56 6.51 -7.76
N ILE A 334 -32.36 5.93 -6.87
CA ILE A 334 -32.10 5.95 -5.41
C ILE A 334 -31.84 4.57 -4.83
N ARG A 335 -31.92 3.48 -5.61
CA ARG A 335 -31.75 2.09 -5.10
C ARG A 335 -30.42 1.87 -4.42
N ASP A 336 -29.32 2.44 -4.93
CA ASP A 336 -28.02 2.35 -4.28
C ASP A 336 -27.89 3.24 -3.04
N LYS A 337 -28.70 4.30 -2.97
CA LYS A 337 -28.65 5.29 -1.89
C LYS A 337 -29.41 4.83 -0.64
N ILE A 338 -30.46 4.01 -0.79
CA ILE A 338 -31.28 3.56 0.35
C ILE A 338 -30.51 2.72 1.38
N PHE A 339 -29.35 2.17 1.00
CA PHE A 339 -28.45 1.43 1.86
C PHE A 339 -27.42 2.32 2.57
N GLN A 340 -27.36 3.61 2.24
CA GLN A 340 -26.47 4.56 2.92
C GLN A 340 -27.00 4.87 4.31
N ARG A 341 -26.11 5.12 5.24
CA ARG A 341 -26.45 5.45 6.64
C ARG A 341 -27.25 6.74 6.70
N LEU A 342 -28.34 6.75 7.49
CA LEU A 342 -29.23 7.89 7.73
C LEU A 342 -29.86 8.47 6.44
N TRP A 343 -29.80 7.72 5.33
CA TRP A 343 -30.43 8.15 4.09
C TRP A 343 -31.96 8.00 4.17
N ARG A 344 -32.67 9.02 3.74
CA ARG A 344 -34.15 9.04 3.69
C ARG A 344 -34.59 9.73 2.40
N ALA A 345 -35.64 9.19 1.77
CA ALA A 345 -36.27 9.91 0.67
C ALA A 345 -36.97 11.17 1.23
N ASP A 346 -36.78 12.32 0.54
CA ASP A 346 -37.30 13.65 0.95
C ASP A 346 -38.85 13.80 0.82
N THR A 347 -39.61 12.75 1.10
CA THR A 347 -41.05 12.80 1.04
C THR A 347 -41.61 13.21 2.41
N SER A 348 -42.66 14.05 2.41
CA SER A 348 -43.35 14.49 3.64
C SER A 348 -43.86 13.32 4.48
N ARG A 349 -44.29 12.23 3.84
CA ARG A 349 -44.70 10.96 4.50
C ARG A 349 -43.53 10.26 5.23
N ALA A 350 -42.32 10.31 4.70
CA ALA A 350 -41.14 9.71 5.36
C ALA A 350 -40.82 10.36 6.71
N ARG A 351 -41.27 11.60 6.94
CA ARG A 351 -41.12 12.31 8.22
C ARG A 351 -42.17 11.90 9.23
N GLU A 352 -43.39 11.60 8.81
CA GLU A 352 -44.49 11.20 9.69
C GLU A 352 -44.38 9.73 10.16
N THR A 353 -43.82 8.86 9.34
CA THR A 353 -43.68 7.42 9.63
C THR A 353 -42.46 7.02 10.48
N GLY A 354 -41.55 7.93 10.82
CA GLY A 354 -40.70 7.81 12.03
C GLY A 354 -39.51 6.86 12.02
N GLY A 355 -38.92 6.42 10.92
CA GLY A 355 -37.74 5.53 10.95
C GLY A 355 -36.38 6.25 11.06
N SER A 356 -35.39 5.57 11.63
CA SER A 356 -34.02 6.04 11.83
C SER A 356 -33.24 6.26 10.52
N GLY A 357 -33.61 5.59 9.42
CA GLY A 357 -32.79 5.53 8.17
C GLY A 357 -31.52 4.67 8.31
N LEU A 358 -31.42 3.88 9.38
CA LEU A 358 -30.28 3.01 9.65
C LEU A 358 -30.58 1.53 9.35
N GLY A 359 -31.85 1.09 9.39
CA GLY A 359 -32.21 -0.32 9.24
C GLY A 359 -31.65 -0.97 7.96
N LEU A 360 -31.80 -0.33 6.79
CA LEU A 360 -31.23 -0.86 5.53
C LEU A 360 -29.70 -0.78 5.48
N ALA A 361 -29.07 0.20 6.12
CA ALA A 361 -27.62 0.27 6.24
C ALA A 361 -27.07 -0.85 7.15
N ILE A 362 -27.80 -1.19 8.21
CA ILE A 362 -27.49 -2.36 9.07
C ILE A 362 -27.60 -3.65 8.24
N VAL A 363 -28.67 -3.80 7.46
CA VAL A 363 -28.86 -4.95 6.57
C VAL A 363 -27.70 -5.10 5.60
N ASP A 364 -27.34 -4.05 4.89
CA ASP A 364 -26.22 -4.05 3.92
C ASP A 364 -24.89 -4.43 4.58
N THR A 365 -24.61 -3.86 5.76
CA THR A 365 -23.39 -4.16 6.53
C THR A 365 -23.36 -5.64 6.96
N ILE A 366 -24.45 -6.18 7.49
CA ILE A 366 -24.53 -7.59 7.90
C ILE A 366 -24.35 -8.50 6.68
N VAL A 367 -25.07 -8.24 5.60
CA VAL A 367 -25.01 -9.06 4.37
C VAL A 367 -23.61 -9.07 3.77
N LYS A 368 -22.96 -7.93 3.66
CA LYS A 368 -21.57 -7.83 3.17
C LYS A 368 -20.58 -8.60 4.04
N ARG A 369 -20.72 -8.52 5.37
CA ARG A 369 -19.87 -9.30 6.29
C ARG A 369 -20.04 -10.81 6.12
N HIS A 370 -21.24 -11.26 5.76
CA HIS A 370 -21.54 -12.67 5.44
C HIS A 370 -21.19 -13.06 4.00
N ARG A 371 -20.42 -12.21 3.25
CA ARG A 371 -20.07 -12.41 1.83
C ARG A 371 -21.34 -12.57 0.95
N GLY A 372 -22.43 -11.98 1.40
CA GLY A 372 -23.69 -11.92 0.68
C GLY A 372 -23.76 -10.73 -0.27
N THR A 373 -24.87 -10.66 -0.98
CA THR A 373 -25.24 -9.51 -1.82
C THR A 373 -26.68 -9.11 -1.54
N ILE A 374 -26.97 -7.81 -1.63
CA ILE A 374 -28.32 -7.26 -1.49
C ILE A 374 -28.66 -6.52 -2.78
N SER A 375 -29.90 -6.64 -3.24
CA SER A 375 -30.41 -5.95 -4.42
C SER A 375 -31.87 -5.58 -4.25
N VAL A 376 -32.32 -4.61 -5.03
CA VAL A 376 -33.71 -4.14 -5.09
C VAL A 376 -34.23 -4.33 -6.50
N ILE A 377 -35.39 -4.97 -6.60
CA ILE A 377 -36.10 -5.13 -7.86
C ILE A 377 -37.56 -4.63 -7.70
N ASP A 378 -38.20 -4.34 -8.83
CA ASP A 378 -39.62 -3.96 -8.79
C ASP A 378 -40.49 -5.17 -8.56
N THR A 379 -41.50 -5.00 -7.69
CA THR A 379 -42.55 -6.03 -7.50
C THR A 379 -43.55 -5.94 -8.66
N PRO A 380 -43.90 -7.06 -9.32
CA PRO A 380 -44.98 -7.09 -10.29
C PRO A 380 -46.27 -6.57 -9.68
N GLY A 381 -46.91 -5.59 -10.31
CA GLY A 381 -48.12 -4.95 -9.80
C GLY A 381 -47.90 -3.74 -8.88
N GLY A 382 -46.65 -3.37 -8.61
CA GLY A 382 -46.24 -2.23 -7.78
C GLY A 382 -45.62 -2.66 -6.45
N GLY A 383 -44.68 -1.87 -5.95
CA GLY A 383 -43.94 -2.16 -4.73
C GLY A 383 -42.48 -2.41 -4.98
N ALA A 384 -41.75 -2.84 -3.96
CA ALA A 384 -40.36 -3.21 -4.02
C ALA A 384 -40.10 -4.60 -3.47
N THR A 385 -39.18 -5.31 -4.08
CA THR A 385 -38.65 -6.58 -3.58
C THR A 385 -37.18 -6.38 -3.21
N ILE A 386 -36.85 -6.54 -1.94
CA ILE A 386 -35.47 -6.50 -1.44
C ILE A 386 -34.98 -7.94 -1.27
N LYS A 387 -33.94 -8.26 -2.05
CA LYS A 387 -33.39 -9.60 -2.19
C LYS A 387 -32.01 -9.68 -1.56
N VAL A 388 -31.84 -10.63 -0.63
CA VAL A 388 -30.59 -10.94 0.05
C VAL A 388 -30.11 -12.33 -0.37
N SER A 389 -28.89 -12.45 -0.82
CA SER A 389 -28.29 -13.69 -1.28
C SER A 389 -27.08 -14.03 -0.41
N LEU A 390 -27.02 -15.21 0.18
CA LEU A 390 -26.02 -15.69 1.12
C LEU A 390 -25.38 -16.99 0.61
N PRO A 391 -24.09 -17.26 0.92
CA PRO A 391 -23.45 -18.52 0.55
C PRO A 391 -24.13 -19.72 1.22
N LEU A 392 -24.50 -20.76 0.47
CA LEU A 392 -24.91 -22.02 1.03
C LEU A 392 -23.76 -22.70 1.80
N VAL A 393 -24.09 -23.50 2.78
CA VAL A 393 -23.12 -24.44 3.35
C VAL A 393 -22.74 -25.42 2.25
N PRO A 394 -21.42 -25.62 1.95
CA PRO A 394 -21.03 -26.60 0.97
C PRO A 394 -21.63 -27.95 1.32
N SER A 395 -22.39 -28.53 0.40
CA SER A 395 -22.88 -29.91 0.59
C SER A 395 -21.63 -30.78 0.75
N GLN A 396 -21.41 -31.33 1.96
CA GLN A 396 -20.50 -32.43 2.11
C GLN A 396 -21.01 -33.53 1.17
N SER A 397 -20.30 -33.76 0.08
CA SER A 397 -20.58 -34.89 -0.81
C SER A 397 -20.65 -36.11 0.10
N ARG A 398 -21.87 -36.67 0.22
CA ARG A 398 -22.06 -37.97 0.84
C ARG A 398 -21.20 -38.94 0.06
N SER A 399 -20.05 -39.31 0.66
CA SER A 399 -19.19 -40.41 0.24
C SER A 399 -19.85 -41.73 0.52
#